data_0091f4ff369577f064c46e483c3cbfdf
#
_entry.id   0091f4ff369577f064c46e483c3cbfdf
#
_cell.length_a   1.000
_cell.length_b   1.000
_cell.length_c   1.000
_cell.angle_alpha   90.00
_cell.angle_beta   90.00
_cell.angle_gamma   90.00
#
_symmetry.space_group_name_H-M   'P 1'
#
loop_
_entity.id
_entity.type
_entity.pdbx_description
1 polymer ?
#
loop_
_entity_poly.entity_id
_entity_poly.type
_entity_poly.pdbx_seq_one_letter_code
_entity_poly.pdbx_strand_id
1 'polypeptide(L)'
;EALNQWSLPGIVAGCLFSIGWLKLMRWNVYKLIALALVVFCIYAGGFYVLVDSNINIEQLRIPILWRGFSYAVLCISFMWCLHAIMSFEHFFQALSVFNVLHMFVGGLVGAALHGRGMKYYVADGFARCSGYVDSVRLSARAVDFPQMMNGIVEGFLAQSVKILFGWTLIAGLFFAALMLLWDIPMVRHQVKHIPAWPVVGMRVLRGVQRQRRLKRIRQMRRQRQ
;
A
#
# COMPACT_ATOMS: atom_id res chain seq x y z
N GLU A 1 8.46 -11.24 -11.27
CA GLU A 1 8.31 -12.21 -10.15
C GLU A 1 9.31 -11.91 -9.02
N ALA A 2 10.60 -11.67 -9.30
CA ALA A 2 11.64 -11.37 -8.29
C ALA A 2 11.29 -10.17 -7.39
N LEU A 3 10.71 -9.09 -7.93
CA LEU A 3 10.32 -7.91 -7.17
C LEU A 3 9.24 -8.21 -6.11
N ASN A 4 8.32 -9.13 -6.40
CA ASN A 4 7.30 -9.53 -5.43
C ASN A 4 7.88 -10.41 -4.32
N GLN A 5 8.87 -11.25 -4.62
CA GLN A 5 9.55 -12.07 -3.61
C GLN A 5 10.29 -11.20 -2.59
N TRP A 6 10.90 -10.09 -3.00
CA TRP A 6 11.59 -9.18 -2.08
C TRP A 6 10.64 -8.39 -1.17
N SER A 7 9.36 -8.28 -1.51
CA SER A 7 8.36 -7.65 -0.63
C SER A 7 7.89 -8.57 0.50
N LEU A 8 7.99 -9.89 0.35
CA LEU A 8 7.49 -10.87 1.33
C LEU A 8 8.09 -10.69 2.74
N PRO A 9 9.43 -10.60 2.92
CA PRO A 9 9.99 -10.39 4.26
C PRO A 9 9.52 -9.08 4.88
N GLY A 10 9.32 -8.03 4.07
CA GLY A 10 8.73 -6.77 4.52
C GLY A 10 7.29 -6.95 5.02
N ILE A 11 6.47 -7.71 4.30
CA ILE A 11 5.09 -8.02 4.70
C ILE A 11 5.08 -8.76 6.04
N VAL A 12 5.90 -9.81 6.19
CA VAL A 12 5.98 -10.59 7.44
C VAL A 12 6.41 -9.70 8.60
N ALA A 13 7.46 -8.90 8.42
CA ALA A 13 7.93 -7.95 9.43
C ALA A 13 6.86 -6.92 9.81
N GLY A 14 6.13 -6.38 8.82
CA GLY A 14 5.03 -5.45 9.04
C GLY A 14 3.86 -6.06 9.81
N CYS A 15 3.51 -7.32 9.53
CA CYS A 15 2.49 -8.07 10.28
C CYS A 15 2.89 -8.25 11.75
N LEU A 16 4.10 -8.74 12.00
CA LEU A 16 4.61 -8.95 13.36
C LEU A 16 4.70 -7.65 14.14
N PHE A 17 5.21 -6.59 13.51
CA PHE A 17 5.28 -5.26 14.08
C PHE A 17 3.89 -4.71 14.45
N SER A 18 2.91 -4.81 13.56
CA SER A 18 1.56 -4.32 13.80
C SER A 18 0.86 -5.06 14.94
N ILE A 19 1.01 -6.37 15.00
CA ILE A 19 0.47 -7.19 16.08
C ILE A 19 1.14 -6.82 17.42
N GLY A 20 2.45 -6.67 17.42
CA GLY A 20 3.21 -6.25 18.60
C GLY A 20 2.78 -4.86 19.08
N TRP A 21 2.67 -3.90 18.16
CA TRP A 21 2.24 -2.53 18.45
C TRP A 21 0.85 -2.47 19.06
N LEU A 22 -0.13 -3.13 18.45
CA LEU A 22 -1.51 -3.14 18.92
C LEU A 22 -1.67 -3.89 20.23
N LYS A 23 -0.89 -4.96 20.47
CA LYS A 23 -1.01 -5.81 21.65
C LYS A 23 -0.20 -5.29 22.84
N LEU A 24 1.04 -4.84 22.62
CA LEU A 24 1.95 -4.41 23.69
C LEU A 24 1.74 -2.95 24.08
N MET A 25 1.65 -2.07 23.12
CA MET A 25 1.67 -0.63 23.39
C MET A 25 0.31 0.00 23.57
N ARG A 26 -0.79 -0.71 23.25
CA ARG A 26 -2.18 -0.17 23.28
C ARG A 26 -2.29 1.22 22.63
N TRP A 27 -1.43 1.48 21.64
CA TRP A 27 -1.30 2.80 21.03
C TRP A 27 -2.40 3.05 20.01
N ASN A 28 -2.61 4.33 19.73
CA ASN A 28 -3.60 4.81 18.79
C ASN A 28 -3.37 4.22 17.39
N VAL A 29 -4.37 3.59 16.79
CA VAL A 29 -4.31 3.01 15.43
C VAL A 29 -3.96 4.08 14.39
N TYR A 30 -4.37 5.33 14.61
CA TYR A 30 -4.01 6.46 13.74
C TYR A 30 -2.51 6.71 13.66
N LYS A 31 -1.80 6.58 14.77
CA LYS A 31 -0.34 6.69 14.79
C LYS A 31 0.32 5.56 14.00
N LEU A 32 -0.30 4.37 14.04
CA LEU A 32 0.18 3.23 13.25
C LEU A 32 -0.05 3.46 11.75
N ILE A 33 -1.21 4.01 11.36
CA ILE A 33 -1.49 4.40 9.97
C ILE A 33 -0.52 5.50 9.50
N ALA A 34 -0.31 6.53 10.32
CA ALA A 34 0.63 7.60 9.99
C ALA A 34 2.06 7.08 9.82
N LEU A 35 2.50 6.19 10.72
CA LEU A 35 3.81 5.53 10.61
C LEU A 35 3.90 4.73 9.30
N ALA A 36 2.87 3.97 8.95
CA ALA A 36 2.85 3.21 7.70
C ALA A 36 2.94 4.12 6.47
N LEU A 37 2.25 5.27 6.49
CA LEU A 37 2.35 6.26 5.41
C LEU A 37 3.75 6.88 5.33
N VAL A 38 4.40 7.16 6.47
CA VAL A 38 5.79 7.65 6.50
C VAL A 38 6.72 6.60 5.91
N VAL A 39 6.57 5.33 6.27
CA VAL A 39 7.37 4.24 5.69
C VAL A 39 7.11 4.09 4.20
N PHE A 40 5.86 4.28 3.75
CA PHE A 40 5.54 4.31 2.33
C PHE A 40 6.22 5.48 1.61
N CYS A 41 6.34 6.65 2.26
CA CYS A 41 7.10 7.77 1.73
C CYS A 41 8.59 7.46 1.62
N ILE A 42 9.18 6.71 2.56
CA ILE A 42 10.57 6.25 2.47
C ILE A 42 10.75 5.33 1.24
N TYR A 43 9.78 4.43 0.98
CA TYR A 43 9.78 3.63 -0.24
C TYR A 43 9.74 4.51 -1.50
N ALA A 44 8.77 5.43 -1.58
CA ALA A 44 8.62 6.32 -2.75
C ALA A 44 9.85 7.22 -2.94
N GLY A 45 10.42 7.76 -1.86
CA GLY A 45 11.65 8.52 -1.87
C GLY A 45 12.86 7.70 -2.32
N GLY A 46 12.95 6.44 -1.87
CA GLY A 46 13.99 5.51 -2.32
C GLY A 46 13.93 5.28 -3.83
N PHE A 47 12.74 5.07 -4.39
CA PHE A 47 12.58 4.96 -5.84
C PHE A 47 12.92 6.28 -6.55
N TYR A 48 12.47 7.42 -6.02
CA TYR A 48 12.78 8.73 -6.58
C TYR A 48 14.29 8.98 -6.69
N VAL A 49 15.07 8.55 -5.70
CA VAL A 49 16.53 8.76 -5.67
C VAL A 49 17.26 7.72 -6.51
N LEU A 50 16.85 6.44 -6.43
CA LEU A 50 17.59 5.32 -7.01
C LEU A 50 17.26 5.07 -8.49
N VAL A 51 16.05 5.44 -8.97
CA VAL A 51 15.70 5.23 -10.38
C VAL A 51 16.53 6.13 -11.27
N ASP A 52 17.43 5.53 -12.01
CA ASP A 52 18.27 6.16 -13.03
C ASP A 52 18.44 5.18 -14.20
N SER A 53 18.92 5.65 -15.35
CA SER A 53 19.13 4.83 -16.56
C SER A 53 20.05 3.61 -16.33
N ASN A 54 20.94 3.68 -15.35
CA ASN A 54 21.91 2.63 -15.02
C ASN A 54 21.60 1.89 -13.71
N ILE A 55 20.31 1.81 -13.32
CA ILE A 55 19.92 1.20 -12.05
C ILE A 55 20.23 -0.30 -12.00
N ASN A 56 20.95 -0.72 -10.96
CA ASN A 56 21.05 -2.14 -10.64
C ASN A 56 19.79 -2.57 -9.88
N ILE A 57 19.11 -3.61 -10.40
CA ILE A 57 17.86 -4.16 -9.82
C ILE A 57 18.04 -4.52 -8.34
N GLU A 58 19.24 -4.96 -7.92
CA GLU A 58 19.53 -5.29 -6.53
C GLU A 58 19.40 -4.09 -5.57
N GLN A 59 19.67 -2.88 -6.04
CA GLN A 59 19.52 -1.66 -5.23
C GLN A 59 18.08 -1.36 -4.87
N LEU A 60 17.11 -1.86 -5.67
CA LEU A 60 15.68 -1.74 -5.41
C LEU A 60 15.18 -2.66 -4.30
N ARG A 61 15.98 -3.62 -3.86
CA ARG A 61 15.60 -4.61 -2.83
C ARG A 61 15.16 -3.94 -1.53
N ILE A 62 15.91 -2.93 -1.08
CA ILE A 62 15.63 -2.22 0.17
C ILE A 62 14.31 -1.42 0.08
N PRO A 63 14.09 -0.54 -0.92
CA PRO A 63 12.81 0.13 -1.08
C PRO A 63 11.61 -0.82 -1.17
N ILE A 64 11.74 -1.93 -1.91
CA ILE A 64 10.65 -2.91 -2.06
C ILE A 64 10.30 -3.59 -0.74
N LEU A 65 11.27 -3.85 0.13
CA LEU A 65 11.05 -4.36 1.48
C LEU A 65 10.21 -3.38 2.30
N TRP A 66 10.52 -2.08 2.25
CA TRP A 66 9.74 -1.03 2.92
C TRP A 66 8.32 -0.90 2.38
N ARG A 67 8.14 -1.09 1.07
CA ARG A 67 6.80 -1.18 0.46
C ARG A 67 5.98 -2.31 1.09
N GLY A 68 6.55 -3.52 1.17
CA GLY A 68 5.89 -4.68 1.77
C GLY A 68 5.51 -4.43 3.23
N PHE A 69 6.42 -3.87 4.01
CA PHE A 69 6.20 -3.51 5.40
C PHE A 69 5.05 -2.50 5.55
N SER A 70 5.11 -1.38 4.84
CA SER A 70 4.08 -0.33 4.87
C SER A 70 2.71 -0.88 4.50
N TYR A 71 2.62 -1.66 3.42
CA TYR A 71 1.37 -2.28 2.98
C TYR A 71 0.76 -3.17 4.06
N ALA A 72 1.55 -4.04 4.69
CA ALA A 72 1.07 -4.93 5.76
C ALA A 72 0.57 -4.13 6.97
N VAL A 73 1.30 -3.09 7.38
CA VAL A 73 0.91 -2.23 8.50
C VAL A 73 -0.40 -1.49 8.20
N LEU A 74 -0.57 -0.96 6.99
CA LEU A 74 -1.81 -0.30 6.56
C LEU A 74 -3.00 -1.26 6.56
N CYS A 75 -2.84 -2.46 5.98
CA CYS A 75 -3.89 -3.47 5.92
C CYS A 75 -4.36 -3.87 7.32
N ILE A 76 -3.43 -4.18 8.23
CA ILE A 76 -3.77 -4.59 9.60
C ILE A 76 -4.43 -3.45 10.37
N SER A 77 -3.91 -2.23 10.22
CA SER A 77 -4.49 -1.05 10.86
C SER A 77 -5.92 -0.79 10.40
N PHE A 78 -6.15 -0.92 9.11
CA PHE A 78 -7.48 -0.75 8.52
C PHE A 78 -8.45 -1.83 8.98
N MET A 79 -8.02 -3.11 8.96
CA MET A 79 -8.80 -4.23 9.49
C MET A 79 -9.17 -4.03 10.95
N TRP A 80 -8.24 -3.51 11.75
CA TRP A 80 -8.49 -3.19 13.14
C TRP A 80 -9.52 -2.07 13.30
N CYS A 81 -9.44 -1.02 12.50
CA CYS A 81 -10.44 0.06 12.49
C CYS A 81 -11.83 -0.46 12.10
N LEU A 82 -11.94 -1.27 11.05
CA LEU A 82 -13.21 -1.87 10.64
C LEU A 82 -13.83 -2.73 11.75
N HIS A 83 -12.99 -3.57 12.37
CA HIS A 83 -13.47 -4.41 13.48
C HIS A 83 -13.90 -3.60 14.69
N ALA A 84 -13.32 -2.42 14.92
CA ALA A 84 -13.69 -1.52 16.00
C ALA A 84 -15.04 -0.84 15.79
N ILE A 85 -15.38 -0.53 14.55
CA ILE A 85 -16.55 0.29 14.20
C ILE A 85 -17.76 -0.59 13.86
N MET A 86 -17.54 -1.78 13.31
CA MET A 86 -18.60 -2.62 12.76
C MET A 86 -18.92 -3.83 13.64
N SER A 87 -20.19 -4.25 13.64
CA SER A 87 -20.59 -5.53 14.20
C SER A 87 -19.98 -6.69 13.38
N PHE A 88 -19.81 -7.85 14.02
CA PHE A 88 -19.21 -9.02 13.36
C PHE A 88 -19.95 -9.45 12.08
N GLU A 89 -21.26 -9.27 12.03
CA GLU A 89 -22.09 -9.63 10.86
C GLU A 89 -21.79 -8.76 9.65
N HIS A 90 -21.54 -7.46 9.85
CA HIS A 90 -21.27 -6.49 8.79
C HIS A 90 -19.77 -6.39 8.43
N PHE A 91 -18.89 -6.95 9.27
CA PHE A 91 -17.46 -6.89 9.05
C PHE A 91 -17.03 -7.53 7.73
N PHE A 92 -17.55 -8.72 7.42
CA PHE A 92 -17.20 -9.42 6.16
C PHE A 92 -17.76 -8.71 4.93
N GLN A 93 -18.95 -8.11 5.04
CA GLN A 93 -19.52 -7.31 3.96
C GLN A 93 -18.67 -6.06 3.68
N ALA A 94 -18.30 -5.33 4.73
CA ALA A 94 -17.42 -4.18 4.61
C ALA A 94 -16.04 -4.53 4.07
N LEU A 95 -15.48 -5.67 4.49
CA LEU A 95 -14.22 -6.17 3.98
C LEU A 95 -14.29 -6.49 2.48
N SER A 96 -15.38 -7.12 2.02
CA SER A 96 -15.59 -7.42 0.62
C SER A 96 -15.71 -6.14 -0.21
N VAL A 97 -16.49 -5.17 0.25
CA VAL A 97 -16.61 -3.85 -0.40
C VAL A 97 -15.27 -3.13 -0.44
N PHE A 98 -14.52 -3.16 0.66
CA PHE A 98 -13.18 -2.57 0.68
C PHE A 98 -12.23 -3.21 -0.32
N ASN A 99 -12.19 -4.54 -0.41
CA ASN A 99 -11.36 -5.24 -1.38
C ASN A 99 -11.73 -4.89 -2.82
N VAL A 100 -13.02 -4.83 -3.13
CA VAL A 100 -13.50 -4.41 -4.47
C VAL A 100 -13.07 -2.97 -4.77
N LEU A 101 -13.29 -2.04 -3.84
CA LEU A 101 -12.87 -0.65 -4.00
C LEU A 101 -11.36 -0.53 -4.13
N HIS A 102 -10.59 -1.25 -3.33
CA HIS A 102 -9.13 -1.24 -3.40
C HIS A 102 -8.62 -1.75 -4.75
N MET A 103 -9.17 -2.87 -5.24
CA MET A 103 -8.81 -3.41 -6.56
C MET A 103 -9.23 -2.47 -7.70
N PHE A 104 -10.45 -1.90 -7.62
CA PHE A 104 -10.98 -1.04 -8.66
C PHE A 104 -10.27 0.31 -8.69
N VAL A 105 -10.22 1.03 -7.57
CA VAL A 105 -9.62 2.36 -7.47
C VAL A 105 -8.09 2.26 -7.52
N GLY A 106 -7.49 1.39 -6.72
CA GLY A 106 -6.05 1.22 -6.68
C GLY A 106 -5.48 0.60 -7.96
N GLY A 107 -6.12 -0.47 -8.46
CA GLY A 107 -5.66 -1.19 -9.64
C GLY A 107 -5.95 -0.42 -10.95
N LEU A 108 -7.22 -0.15 -11.25
CA LEU A 108 -7.59 0.42 -12.54
C LEU A 108 -7.32 1.93 -12.62
N VAL A 109 -7.80 2.70 -11.65
CA VAL A 109 -7.65 4.17 -11.68
C VAL A 109 -6.18 4.54 -11.44
N GLY A 110 -5.52 3.90 -10.48
CA GLY A 110 -4.09 4.11 -10.20
C GLY A 110 -3.22 3.78 -11.41
N ALA A 111 -3.43 2.62 -12.06
CA ALA A 111 -2.71 2.23 -13.27
C ALA A 111 -2.98 3.19 -14.45
N ALA A 112 -4.23 3.63 -14.62
CA ALA A 112 -4.60 4.56 -15.68
C ALA A 112 -3.96 5.95 -15.48
N LEU A 113 -3.96 6.47 -14.25
CA LEU A 113 -3.30 7.74 -13.91
C LEU A 113 -1.79 7.65 -14.09
N HIS A 114 -1.19 6.55 -13.63
CA HIS A 114 0.24 6.31 -13.79
C HIS A 114 0.63 6.18 -15.26
N GLY A 115 -0.12 5.41 -16.03
CA GLY A 115 0.09 5.24 -17.47
C GLY A 115 -0.08 6.55 -18.27
N ARG A 116 -1.09 7.37 -17.93
CA ARG A 116 -1.26 8.70 -18.55
C ARG A 116 -0.13 9.65 -18.18
N GLY A 117 0.22 9.71 -16.91
CA GLY A 117 1.34 10.53 -16.43
C GLY A 117 2.64 10.16 -17.13
N MET A 118 2.94 8.87 -17.23
CA MET A 118 4.14 8.38 -17.91
C MET A 118 4.18 8.78 -19.38
N LYS A 119 3.07 8.61 -20.12
CA LYS A 119 2.96 9.03 -21.53
C LYS A 119 3.15 10.55 -21.68
N TYR A 120 2.56 11.34 -20.79
CA TYR A 120 2.68 12.78 -20.81
C TYR A 120 4.13 13.24 -20.63
N TYR A 121 4.82 12.74 -19.60
CA TYR A 121 6.20 13.14 -19.32
C TYR A 121 7.19 12.63 -20.37
N VAL A 122 6.96 11.46 -20.94
CA VAL A 122 7.77 10.96 -22.07
C VAL A 122 7.57 11.85 -23.29
N ALA A 123 6.33 12.19 -23.64
CA ALA A 123 6.02 13.07 -24.77
C ALA A 123 6.61 14.50 -24.60
N ASP A 124 6.51 15.06 -23.39
CA ASP A 124 7.11 16.37 -23.05
C ASP A 124 8.64 16.30 -23.15
N GLY A 125 9.25 15.20 -22.68
CA GLY A 125 10.69 14.98 -22.82
C GLY A 125 11.15 14.93 -24.30
N PHE A 126 10.40 14.21 -25.14
CA PHE A 126 10.68 14.16 -26.58
C PHE A 126 10.50 15.53 -27.25
N ALA A 127 9.45 16.27 -26.90
CA ALA A 127 9.21 17.61 -27.45
C ALA A 127 10.36 18.57 -27.12
N ARG A 128 10.90 18.52 -25.92
CA ARG A 128 12.07 19.31 -25.52
C ARG A 128 13.34 18.86 -26.24
N CYS A 129 13.53 17.53 -26.37
CA CYS A 129 14.71 16.99 -27.04
C CYS A 129 14.73 17.35 -28.53
N SER A 130 13.58 17.31 -29.23
CA SER A 130 13.50 17.67 -30.65
C SER A 130 13.99 19.10 -30.91
N GLY A 131 13.65 20.06 -30.04
CA GLY A 131 14.15 21.44 -30.14
C GLY A 131 15.66 21.57 -29.99
N TYR A 132 16.31 20.69 -29.22
CA TYR A 132 17.77 20.65 -29.12
C TYR A 132 18.42 19.94 -30.32
N VAL A 133 17.82 18.86 -30.82
CA VAL A 133 18.33 18.10 -31.97
C VAL A 133 18.33 18.95 -33.25
N ASP A 134 17.30 19.78 -33.45
CA ASP A 134 17.22 20.72 -34.56
C ASP A 134 18.29 21.79 -34.52
N SER A 135 18.78 22.16 -33.32
CA SER A 135 19.85 23.15 -33.15
C SER A 135 21.26 22.61 -33.30
N VAL A 136 21.44 21.31 -33.11
CA VAL A 136 22.75 20.64 -33.25
C VAL A 136 22.84 19.94 -34.62
N ARG A 137 23.61 20.47 -35.52
CA ARG A 137 23.98 19.76 -36.76
C ARG A 137 24.77 18.50 -36.39
N LEU A 138 24.06 17.42 -36.16
CA LEU A 138 24.66 16.10 -36.00
C LEU A 138 25.38 15.73 -37.29
N SER A 139 26.71 15.75 -37.27
CA SER A 139 27.51 15.22 -38.34
C SER A 139 27.20 13.71 -38.44
N ALA A 140 26.45 13.33 -39.45
CA ALA A 140 25.74 12.07 -39.61
C ALA A 140 26.66 10.84 -39.78
N ARG A 141 27.98 10.94 -39.53
CA ARG A 141 28.94 9.90 -39.91
C ARG A 141 29.38 8.90 -38.84
N ALA A 142 28.98 9.06 -37.56
CA ALA A 142 29.57 8.23 -36.51
C ALA A 142 28.60 7.75 -35.41
N VAL A 143 27.30 8.01 -35.51
CA VAL A 143 26.36 7.66 -34.41
C VAL A 143 25.40 6.58 -34.90
N ASP A 144 25.36 5.45 -34.21
CA ASP A 144 24.33 4.43 -34.38
C ASP A 144 23.00 5.02 -33.86
N PHE A 145 22.22 5.61 -34.76
CA PHE A 145 20.98 6.31 -34.48
C PHE A 145 19.98 5.46 -33.67
N PRO A 146 19.79 4.15 -33.94
CA PRO A 146 18.94 3.28 -33.11
C PRO A 146 19.42 3.15 -31.68
N GLN A 147 20.70 2.99 -31.40
CA GLN A 147 21.21 2.91 -30.03
C GLN A 147 21.07 4.22 -29.28
N MET A 148 21.32 5.34 -29.94
CA MET A 148 21.11 6.67 -29.36
C MET A 148 19.64 6.90 -29.01
N MET A 149 18.71 6.55 -29.89
CA MET A 149 17.28 6.69 -29.65
C MET A 149 16.81 5.82 -28.50
N ASN A 150 17.27 4.57 -28.41
CA ASN A 150 16.93 3.69 -27.30
C ASN A 150 17.41 4.27 -25.95
N GLY A 151 18.64 4.76 -25.89
CA GLY A 151 19.16 5.41 -24.67
C GLY A 151 18.37 6.66 -24.26
N ILE A 152 17.93 7.47 -25.24
CA ILE A 152 17.07 8.64 -24.99
C ILE A 152 15.70 8.22 -24.45
N VAL A 153 15.09 7.19 -25.07
CA VAL A 153 13.79 6.65 -24.61
C VAL A 153 13.89 6.11 -23.17
N GLU A 154 14.93 5.30 -22.89
CA GLU A 154 15.17 4.77 -21.55
C GLU A 154 15.38 5.89 -20.51
N GLY A 155 16.14 6.93 -20.88
CA GLY A 155 16.35 8.10 -20.02
C GLY A 155 15.04 8.83 -19.71
N PHE A 156 14.17 9.06 -20.70
CA PHE A 156 12.87 9.69 -20.48
C PHE A 156 11.90 8.81 -19.69
N LEU A 157 11.93 7.51 -19.90
CA LEU A 157 11.17 6.55 -19.10
C LEU A 157 11.60 6.61 -17.63
N ALA A 158 12.90 6.54 -17.36
CA ALA A 158 13.44 6.63 -16.01
C ALA A 158 13.05 7.97 -15.33
N GLN A 159 13.20 9.09 -16.06
CA GLN A 159 12.81 10.40 -15.56
C GLN A 159 11.30 10.51 -15.29
N SER A 160 10.46 9.96 -16.17
CA SER A 160 9.00 9.94 -15.98
C SER A 160 8.59 9.16 -14.74
N VAL A 161 9.19 7.98 -14.53
CA VAL A 161 9.00 7.17 -13.32
C VAL A 161 9.41 7.97 -12.08
N LYS A 162 10.58 8.62 -12.13
CA LYS A 162 11.10 9.46 -11.04
C LYS A 162 10.12 10.57 -10.65
N ILE A 163 9.58 11.30 -11.62
CA ILE A 163 8.61 12.38 -11.37
C ILE A 163 7.33 11.83 -10.73
N LEU A 164 6.81 10.69 -11.21
CA LEU A 164 5.62 10.06 -10.66
C LEU A 164 5.82 9.60 -9.21
N PHE A 165 6.99 9.05 -8.88
CA PHE A 165 7.32 8.73 -7.48
C PHE A 165 7.48 9.98 -6.63
N GLY A 166 7.99 11.09 -7.19
CA GLY A 166 8.03 12.38 -6.52
C GLY A 166 6.64 12.90 -6.14
N TRP A 167 5.68 12.83 -7.05
CA TRP A 167 4.27 13.17 -6.75
C TRP A 167 3.66 12.25 -5.71
N THR A 168 3.95 10.95 -5.79
CA THR A 168 3.49 9.96 -4.80
C THR A 168 4.05 10.26 -3.41
N LEU A 169 5.31 10.68 -3.32
CA LEU A 169 5.96 11.09 -2.07
C LEU A 169 5.27 12.31 -1.45
N ILE A 170 5.03 13.35 -2.26
CA ILE A 170 4.35 14.58 -1.80
C ILE A 170 2.94 14.27 -1.29
N ALA A 171 2.16 13.50 -2.07
CA ALA A 171 0.83 13.08 -1.67
C ALA A 171 0.86 12.22 -0.39
N GLY A 172 1.79 11.28 -0.28
CA GLY A 172 1.96 10.44 0.90
C GLY A 172 2.28 11.24 2.16
N LEU A 173 3.18 12.20 2.07
CA LEU A 173 3.53 13.11 3.18
C LEU A 173 2.32 13.99 3.58
N PHE A 174 1.57 14.49 2.61
CA PHE A 174 0.36 15.27 2.87
C PHE A 174 -0.67 14.44 3.64
N PHE A 175 -0.96 13.20 3.20
CA PHE A 175 -1.88 12.32 3.90
C PHE A 175 -1.37 11.89 5.27
N ALA A 176 -0.07 11.65 5.44
CA ALA A 176 0.53 11.35 6.73
C ALA A 176 0.36 12.52 7.71
N ALA A 177 0.63 13.73 7.28
CA ALA A 177 0.44 14.95 8.07
C ALA A 177 -1.05 15.14 8.44
N LEU A 178 -1.95 14.93 7.48
CA LEU A 178 -3.38 15.03 7.69
C LEU A 178 -3.87 14.00 8.73
N MET A 179 -3.36 12.77 8.67
CA MET A 179 -3.68 11.73 9.66
C MET A 179 -3.13 12.04 11.06
N LEU A 180 -1.99 12.71 11.17
CA LEU A 180 -1.44 13.13 12.46
C LEU A 180 -2.22 14.29 13.08
N LEU A 181 -2.72 15.21 12.24
CA LEU A 181 -3.50 16.37 12.67
C LEU A 181 -4.96 16.01 12.95
N TRP A 182 -5.49 14.97 12.30
CA TRP A 182 -6.88 14.58 12.41
C TRP A 182 -7.10 13.64 13.59
N ASP A 183 -7.22 14.21 14.77
CA ASP A 183 -7.64 13.46 15.97
C ASP A 183 -9.18 13.37 15.98
N ILE A 184 -9.75 12.34 15.37
CA ILE A 184 -11.21 12.12 15.35
C ILE A 184 -11.62 11.56 16.72
N PRO A 185 -12.24 12.36 17.61
CA PRO A 185 -12.53 11.95 18.99
C PRO A 185 -13.48 10.76 19.05
N MET A 186 -14.38 10.62 18.08
CA MET A 186 -15.40 9.57 18.04
C MET A 186 -14.79 8.17 17.88
N VAL A 187 -13.82 8.01 17.01
CA VAL A 187 -13.14 6.72 16.79
C VAL A 187 -12.14 6.42 17.91
N ARG A 188 -11.52 7.47 18.48
CA ARG A 188 -10.64 7.33 19.65
C ARG A 188 -11.36 6.71 20.85
N HIS A 189 -12.60 7.06 21.07
CA HIS A 189 -13.41 6.51 22.18
C HIS A 189 -13.78 5.04 21.93
N GLN A 190 -14.17 4.68 20.73
CA GLN A 190 -14.52 3.30 20.37
C GLN A 190 -13.31 2.36 20.37
N VAL A 191 -12.15 2.82 19.85
CA VAL A 191 -10.91 2.02 19.82
C VAL A 191 -10.33 1.77 21.22
N LYS A 192 -10.51 2.70 22.18
CA LYS A 192 -10.10 2.50 23.59
C LYS A 192 -10.83 1.34 24.28
N HIS A 193 -12.02 1.01 23.85
CA HIS A 193 -12.86 -0.02 24.46
C HIS A 193 -12.78 -1.39 23.77
N ILE A 194 -11.92 -1.56 22.78
CA ILE A 194 -11.73 -2.88 22.16
C ILE A 194 -11.02 -3.78 23.16
N PRO A 195 -11.66 -4.86 23.64
CA PRO A 195 -11.02 -5.81 24.52
C PRO A 195 -9.84 -6.49 23.81
N ALA A 196 -8.76 -6.72 24.54
CA ALA A 196 -7.58 -7.38 24.01
C ALA A 196 -7.93 -8.70 23.29
N TRP A 197 -7.27 -9.01 22.20
CA TRP A 197 -7.49 -10.17 21.31
C TRP A 197 -7.86 -11.50 22.01
N PRO A 198 -7.25 -11.90 23.16
CA PRO A 198 -7.65 -13.13 23.83
C PRO A 198 -9.11 -13.10 24.32
N VAL A 199 -9.66 -11.91 24.64
CA VAL A 199 -11.06 -11.76 25.06
C VAL A 199 -12.01 -11.89 23.87
N VAL A 200 -11.62 -11.38 22.70
CA VAL A 200 -12.39 -11.54 21.44
C VAL A 200 -12.37 -13.00 21.00
N GLY A 201 -11.20 -13.64 20.98
CA GLY A 201 -11.06 -15.06 20.66
C GLY A 201 -11.89 -15.95 21.60
N MET A 202 -11.88 -15.67 22.92
CA MET A 202 -12.71 -16.40 23.89
C MET A 202 -14.20 -16.13 23.71
N ARG A 203 -14.63 -14.92 23.32
CA ARG A 203 -16.04 -14.62 23.01
C ARG A 203 -16.52 -15.36 21.78
N VAL A 204 -15.70 -15.38 20.71
CA VAL A 204 -16.01 -16.14 19.49
C VAL A 204 -16.10 -17.64 19.78
N LEU A 205 -15.13 -18.19 20.51
CA LEU A 205 -15.16 -19.60 20.92
C LEU A 205 -16.37 -19.93 21.77
N ARG A 206 -16.73 -19.09 22.75
CA ARG A 206 -17.95 -19.25 23.55
C ARG A 206 -19.21 -19.14 22.71
N GLY A 207 -19.26 -18.24 21.73
CA GLY A 207 -20.36 -18.13 20.77
C GLY A 207 -20.55 -19.39 19.93
N VAL A 208 -19.46 -19.92 19.38
CA VAL A 208 -19.47 -21.19 18.61
C VAL A 208 -19.88 -22.36 19.49
N GLN A 209 -19.38 -22.45 20.72
CA GLN A 209 -19.75 -23.51 21.64
C GLN A 209 -21.25 -23.42 22.04
N ARG A 210 -21.78 -22.21 22.25
CA ARG A 210 -23.20 -21.98 22.54
C ARG A 210 -24.08 -22.39 21.37
N GLN A 211 -23.71 -22.07 20.14
CA GLN A 211 -24.44 -22.51 18.95
C GLN A 211 -24.40 -24.05 18.78
N ARG A 212 -23.26 -24.70 19.05
CA ARG A 212 -23.15 -26.16 19.00
C ARG A 212 -24.05 -26.82 20.06
N ARG A 213 -24.12 -26.26 21.27
CA ARG A 213 -25.03 -26.74 22.33
C ARG A 213 -26.51 -26.59 21.92
N LEU A 214 -26.89 -25.43 21.36
CA LEU A 214 -28.26 -25.19 20.91
C LEU A 214 -28.66 -26.13 19.75
N LYS A 215 -27.76 -26.41 18.83
CA LYS A 215 -28.02 -27.41 17.76
C LYS A 215 -28.23 -28.82 18.32
N ARG A 216 -27.42 -29.26 19.30
CA ARG A 216 -27.59 -30.55 19.96
C ARG A 216 -28.92 -30.64 20.70
N ILE A 217 -29.32 -29.59 21.43
CA ILE A 217 -30.62 -29.56 22.14
C ILE A 217 -31.78 -29.64 21.14
N ARG A 218 -31.71 -28.92 20.01
CA ARG A 218 -32.74 -29.01 18.95
C ARG A 218 -32.82 -30.39 18.32
N GLN A 219 -31.70 -31.06 18.10
CA GLN A 219 -31.67 -32.44 17.59
C GLN A 219 -32.30 -33.43 18.56
N MET A 220 -31.95 -33.32 19.86
CA MET A 220 -32.54 -34.18 20.89
C MET A 220 -34.06 -33.96 21.07
N ARG A 221 -34.55 -32.74 20.89
CA ARG A 221 -36.01 -32.46 20.91
C ARG A 221 -36.73 -33.10 19.72
N ARG A 222 -36.10 -33.08 18.52
CA ARG A 222 -36.70 -33.72 17.34
C ARG A 222 -36.71 -35.23 17.40
N GLN A 223 -35.85 -35.84 18.18
CA GLN A 223 -35.83 -37.30 18.38
C GLN A 223 -36.83 -37.81 19.44
N ARG A 224 -37.39 -36.88 20.23
CA ARG A 224 -38.41 -37.19 21.26
C ARG A 224 -39.84 -36.91 20.81
N GLN A 225 -40.02 -36.33 19.64
CA GLN A 225 -41.31 -36.19 18.96
C GLN A 225 -41.46 -37.30 17.88
#